data_6a12f59fd63691bade3a3afe4ed076b6
#
_entry.id   6a12f59fd63691bade3a3afe4ed076b6
#
_cell.length_a   1.000
_cell.length_b   1.000
_cell.length_c   1.000
_cell.angle_alpha   90.00
_cell.angle_beta   90.00
_cell.angle_gamma   90.00
#
_symmetry.space_group_name_H-M   'P 1'
#
loop_
_entity.id
_entity.type
_entity.pdbx_description
1 polymer ?
#
loop_
_entity_poly.entity_id
_entity_poly.type
_entity_poly.pdbx_seq_one_letter_code
_entity_poly.pdbx_strand_id
1 'polypeptide(L)'
;MTRIEEEVLAGVPVFPLPQVVLFPEVFLPLHIFEPRYRAMLTDCLDGDGALVIAQVDRESGRIADVAAVGVIVDHRPLPDGRSNIVVAGSARVRLDELVTEDLPRYPYKRARATRLDELDVSVADGDRAALVAAATMFVAEVKKHDPTFELQMPTQPTASALADICAFHLVVDSAVRQLILEELDPRIRVRMVMDQLAVQHGAMLREAKGTVLN
;
A
#
# COMPACT_ATOMS: atom_id res chain seq x y z
N MET A 1 18.11 -28.49 -7.13
CA MET A 1 17.65 -27.30 -6.38
C MET A 1 17.90 -26.10 -7.28
N THR A 2 16.88 -25.68 -8.01
CA THR A 2 16.96 -24.52 -8.88
C THR A 2 16.95 -23.29 -7.96
N ARG A 3 18.01 -22.52 -7.98
CA ARG A 3 18.11 -21.23 -7.31
C ARG A 3 17.06 -20.33 -7.98
N ILE A 4 16.01 -19.98 -7.28
CA ILE A 4 15.06 -18.93 -7.71
C ILE A 4 15.93 -17.67 -7.76
N GLU A 5 16.20 -17.15 -8.94
CA GLU A 5 16.88 -15.87 -9.08
C GLU A 5 15.95 -14.82 -8.48
N GLU A 6 16.40 -14.13 -7.41
CA GLU A 6 15.68 -13.00 -6.83
C GLU A 6 15.50 -11.96 -7.94
N GLU A 7 14.25 -11.64 -8.26
CA GLU A 7 13.94 -10.63 -9.27
C GLU A 7 14.38 -9.25 -8.78
N VAL A 8 15.46 -8.74 -9.37
CA VAL A 8 16.05 -7.46 -9.01
C VAL A 8 15.63 -6.38 -9.99
N LEU A 9 14.99 -5.34 -9.48
CA LEU A 9 14.62 -4.13 -10.22
C LEU A 9 15.76 -3.11 -10.13
N ALA A 10 16.44 -2.85 -11.22
CA ALA A 10 17.57 -1.91 -11.26
C ALA A 10 17.12 -0.50 -11.63
N GLY A 11 17.36 0.46 -10.74
CA GLY A 11 17.08 1.87 -11.00
C GLY A 11 15.60 2.23 -11.12
N VAL A 12 14.72 1.49 -10.44
CA VAL A 12 13.29 1.75 -10.43
C VAL A 12 13.00 3.12 -9.79
N PRO A 13 12.13 3.97 -10.37
CA PRO A 13 11.70 5.21 -9.75
C PRO A 13 11.06 4.99 -8.38
N VAL A 14 11.40 5.84 -7.40
CA VAL A 14 10.83 5.79 -6.06
C VAL A 14 10.03 7.05 -5.79
N PHE A 15 8.77 6.88 -5.47
CA PHE A 15 7.88 7.94 -5.03
C PHE A 15 7.68 7.86 -3.51
N PRO A 16 8.45 8.62 -2.72
CA PRO A 16 8.29 8.64 -1.28
C PRO A 16 7.08 9.46 -0.89
N LEU A 17 6.13 8.84 -0.22
CA LEU A 17 4.89 9.48 0.23
C LEU A 17 4.73 9.34 1.75
N PRO A 18 4.45 10.44 2.47
CA PRO A 18 4.16 10.35 3.89
C PRO A 18 2.77 9.71 4.09
N GLN A 19 2.66 8.82 5.06
CA GLN A 19 1.40 8.19 5.47
C GLN A 19 0.68 7.37 4.38
N VAL A 20 1.34 7.09 3.26
CA VAL A 20 0.81 6.23 2.19
C VAL A 20 1.61 4.96 2.14
N VAL A 21 0.93 3.82 2.19
CA VAL A 21 1.50 2.48 2.05
C VAL A 21 0.70 1.78 0.96
N LEU A 22 1.36 1.43 -0.14
CA LEU A 22 0.76 0.64 -1.20
C LEU A 22 0.88 -0.85 -0.86
N PHE A 23 -0.12 -1.64 -1.20
CA PHE A 23 -0.11 -3.09 -1.08
C PHE A 23 -0.28 -3.75 -2.45
N PRO A 24 0.14 -5.01 -2.63
CA PRO A 24 -0.22 -5.78 -3.81
C PRO A 24 -1.74 -5.84 -4.02
N GLU A 25 -2.16 -5.91 -5.28
CA GLU A 25 -3.56 -6.04 -5.72
C GLU A 25 -4.51 -4.88 -5.34
N VAL A 26 -3.98 -3.75 -4.84
CA VAL A 26 -4.78 -2.54 -4.59
C VAL A 26 -4.48 -1.44 -5.59
N PHE A 27 -5.42 -0.54 -5.79
CA PHE A 27 -5.31 0.60 -6.68
C PHE A 27 -5.16 1.89 -5.88
N LEU A 28 -4.10 2.64 -6.16
CA LEU A 28 -3.78 3.91 -5.51
C LEU A 28 -3.94 5.06 -6.51
N PRO A 29 -5.00 5.89 -6.39
CA PRO A 29 -5.09 7.12 -7.17
C PRO A 29 -4.14 8.18 -6.61
N LEU A 30 -3.40 8.85 -7.50
CA LEU A 30 -2.43 9.88 -7.16
C LEU A 30 -2.59 11.11 -8.04
N HIS A 31 -2.34 12.29 -7.47
CA HIS A 31 -2.27 13.56 -8.19
C HIS A 31 -0.81 14.02 -8.26
N ILE A 32 -0.26 14.08 -9.47
CA ILE A 32 1.13 14.43 -9.74
C ILE A 32 1.21 15.90 -10.12
N PHE A 33 1.83 16.74 -9.26
CA PHE A 33 1.92 18.19 -9.46
C PHE A 33 3.35 18.72 -9.33
N GLU A 34 4.19 18.12 -8.48
CA GLU A 34 5.56 18.57 -8.29
C GLU A 34 6.41 18.34 -9.56
N PRO A 35 7.26 19.31 -9.99
CA PRO A 35 8.06 19.15 -11.21
C PRO A 35 8.93 17.89 -11.26
N ARG A 36 9.53 17.51 -10.11
CA ARG A 36 10.36 16.30 -10.02
C ARG A 36 9.56 15.02 -10.27
N TYR A 37 8.32 14.95 -9.77
CA TYR A 37 7.46 13.78 -9.94
C TYR A 37 6.75 13.79 -11.31
N ARG A 38 6.62 14.95 -11.94
CA ARG A 38 6.20 15.02 -13.35
C ARG A 38 7.29 14.45 -14.27
N ALA A 39 8.57 14.74 -14.00
CA ALA A 39 9.69 14.11 -14.71
C ALA A 39 9.72 12.60 -14.48
N MET A 40 9.57 12.16 -13.22
CA MET A 40 9.44 10.73 -12.87
C MET A 40 8.32 10.05 -13.67
N LEU A 41 7.13 10.68 -13.72
CA LEU A 41 5.98 10.15 -14.46
C LEU A 41 6.28 9.98 -15.95
N THR A 42 6.94 10.96 -16.57
CA THR A 42 7.36 10.87 -17.96
C THR A 42 8.26 9.66 -18.18
N ASP A 43 9.30 9.50 -17.34
CA ASP A 43 10.24 8.38 -17.47
C ASP A 43 9.54 7.02 -17.22
N CYS A 44 8.58 6.95 -16.28
CA CYS A 44 7.77 5.74 -16.07
C CYS A 44 6.93 5.40 -17.31
N LEU A 45 6.26 6.39 -17.92
CA LEU A 45 5.41 6.19 -19.10
C LEU A 45 6.19 5.86 -20.38
N ASP A 46 7.42 6.33 -20.47
CA ASP A 46 8.34 5.98 -21.58
C ASP A 46 8.92 4.55 -21.40
N GLY A 47 8.84 3.99 -20.19
CA GLY A 47 9.26 2.64 -19.84
C GLY A 47 8.09 1.66 -19.73
N ASP A 48 8.13 0.81 -18.70
CA ASP A 48 7.13 -0.22 -18.39
C ASP A 48 6.02 0.25 -17.43
N GLY A 49 6.05 1.53 -17.06
CA GLY A 49 5.11 2.12 -16.11
C GLY A 49 5.36 1.80 -14.64
N ALA A 50 6.45 1.10 -14.33
CA ALA A 50 6.75 0.67 -12.98
C ALA A 50 7.31 1.81 -12.12
N LEU A 51 6.87 1.86 -10.85
CA LEU A 51 7.42 2.72 -9.81
C LEU A 51 7.22 2.10 -8.43
N VAL A 52 8.06 2.46 -7.50
CA VAL A 52 7.93 2.07 -6.09
C VAL A 52 7.24 3.19 -5.32
N ILE A 53 6.20 2.84 -4.57
CA ILE A 53 5.60 3.71 -3.56
C ILE A 53 6.19 3.32 -2.20
N ALA A 54 6.92 4.22 -1.58
CA ALA A 54 7.59 3.99 -0.31
C ALA A 54 7.10 4.97 0.75
N GLN A 55 6.82 4.47 1.94
CA GLN A 55 6.49 5.34 3.07
C GLN A 55 7.72 6.15 3.47
N VAL A 56 7.53 7.44 3.71
CA VAL A 56 8.56 8.32 4.28
C VAL A 56 8.10 8.85 5.63
N ASP A 57 8.96 8.75 6.62
CA ASP A 57 8.76 9.39 7.90
C ASP A 57 8.94 10.91 7.77
N ARG A 58 7.96 11.67 8.22
CA ARG A 58 7.93 13.13 8.03
C ARG A 58 8.98 13.87 8.86
N GLU A 59 9.35 13.33 10.01
CA GLU A 59 10.25 14.02 10.95
C GLU A 59 11.70 13.75 10.56
N SER A 60 12.05 12.48 10.33
CA SER A 60 13.41 12.07 9.99
C SER A 60 13.74 12.13 8.50
N GLY A 61 12.72 12.15 7.62
CA GLY A 61 12.90 12.02 6.18
C GLY A 61 13.33 10.61 5.74
N ARG A 62 13.36 9.64 6.66
CA ARG A 62 13.75 8.25 6.36
C ARG A 62 12.68 7.57 5.52
N ILE A 63 13.11 6.93 4.44
CA ILE A 63 12.28 6.08 3.60
C ILE A 63 12.31 4.66 4.18
N ALA A 64 11.16 4.00 4.23
CA ALA A 64 11.06 2.62 4.68
C ALA A 64 11.83 1.67 3.77
N ASP A 65 12.49 0.68 4.36
CA ASP A 65 13.32 -0.27 3.64
C ASP A 65 12.47 -1.27 2.81
N VAL A 66 11.24 -1.55 3.27
CA VAL A 66 10.26 -2.35 2.53
C VAL A 66 9.17 -1.43 1.98
N ALA A 67 8.85 -1.64 0.71
CA ALA A 67 7.88 -0.84 -0.03
C ALA A 67 7.08 -1.73 -0.98
N ALA A 68 6.18 -1.15 -1.76
CA ALA A 68 5.54 -1.87 -2.85
C ALA A 68 5.90 -1.26 -4.20
N VAL A 69 6.23 -2.12 -5.17
CA VAL A 69 6.26 -1.75 -6.57
C VAL A 69 4.87 -1.88 -7.16
N GLY A 70 4.51 -0.95 -8.02
CA GLY A 70 3.27 -0.97 -8.78
C GLY A 70 3.49 -0.50 -10.20
N VAL A 71 2.45 -0.60 -11.02
CA VAL A 71 2.43 -0.19 -12.42
C VAL A 71 1.33 0.85 -12.62
N ILE A 72 1.61 1.88 -13.39
CA ILE A 72 0.62 2.89 -13.78
C ILE A 72 -0.38 2.25 -14.75
N VAL A 73 -1.65 2.18 -14.35
CA VAL A 73 -2.73 1.56 -15.14
C VAL A 73 -3.73 2.56 -15.70
N ASP A 74 -3.73 3.80 -15.20
CA ASP A 74 -4.50 4.91 -15.78
C ASP A 74 -3.67 6.19 -15.67
N HIS A 75 -3.74 7.03 -16.72
CA HIS A 75 -3.06 8.32 -16.77
C HIS A 75 -3.95 9.35 -17.44
N ARG A 76 -4.22 10.45 -16.72
CA ARG A 76 -5.02 11.58 -17.20
C ARG A 76 -4.23 12.88 -17.06
N PRO A 77 -3.61 13.39 -18.14
CA PRO A 77 -2.92 14.66 -18.12
C PRO A 77 -3.92 15.82 -17.96
N LEU A 78 -3.50 16.87 -17.26
CA LEU A 78 -4.28 18.09 -17.04
C LEU A 78 -3.65 19.25 -17.85
N PRO A 79 -4.46 20.28 -18.23
CA PRO A 79 -3.98 21.38 -19.08
C PRO A 79 -2.80 22.19 -18.51
N ASP A 80 -2.64 22.19 -17.19
CA ASP A 80 -1.56 22.89 -16.47
C ASP A 80 -0.29 22.04 -16.29
N GLY A 81 -0.25 20.87 -16.94
CA GLY A 81 0.87 19.96 -16.92
C GLY A 81 0.94 19.06 -15.68
N ARG A 82 -0.06 19.13 -14.79
CA ARG A 82 -0.28 18.13 -13.74
C ARG A 82 -0.92 16.87 -14.33
N SER A 83 -0.98 15.80 -13.55
CA SER A 83 -1.60 14.54 -13.99
C SER A 83 -2.30 13.84 -12.85
N ASN A 84 -3.38 13.15 -13.16
CA ASN A 84 -3.95 12.13 -12.29
C ASN A 84 -3.53 10.77 -12.83
N ILE A 85 -3.07 9.89 -11.95
CA ILE A 85 -2.69 8.51 -12.28
C ILE A 85 -3.35 7.54 -11.34
N VAL A 86 -3.46 6.28 -11.75
CA VAL A 86 -3.78 5.17 -10.87
C VAL A 86 -2.64 4.17 -10.95
N VAL A 87 -2.09 3.81 -9.78
CA VAL A 87 -1.04 2.80 -9.64
C VAL A 87 -1.67 1.52 -9.10
N ALA A 88 -1.53 0.42 -9.84
CA ALA A 88 -1.87 -0.91 -9.34
C ALA A 88 -0.66 -1.52 -8.64
N GLY A 89 -0.80 -1.87 -7.37
CA GLY A 89 0.24 -2.55 -6.60
C GLY A 89 0.48 -3.97 -7.13
N SER A 90 1.75 -4.34 -7.32
CA SER A 90 2.13 -5.61 -7.92
C SER A 90 2.85 -6.54 -6.96
N ALA A 91 3.84 -6.04 -6.21
CA ALA A 91 4.66 -6.86 -5.32
C ALA A 91 5.28 -6.03 -4.20
N ARG A 92 5.65 -6.72 -3.12
CA ARG A 92 6.53 -6.19 -2.08
C ARG A 92 7.96 -6.18 -2.59
N VAL A 93 8.71 -5.15 -2.22
CA VAL A 93 10.12 -5.03 -2.55
C VAL A 93 10.90 -4.52 -1.35
N ARG A 94 12.16 -4.96 -1.22
CA ARG A 94 13.14 -4.35 -0.33
C ARG A 94 13.99 -3.38 -1.16
N LEU A 95 14.16 -2.17 -0.65
CA LEU A 95 15.05 -1.17 -1.23
C LEU A 95 16.49 -1.47 -0.77
N ASP A 96 17.28 -2.07 -1.64
CA ASP A 96 18.67 -2.47 -1.32
C ASP A 96 19.64 -1.29 -1.40
N GLU A 97 19.41 -0.42 -2.38
CA GLU A 97 20.22 0.77 -2.59
C GLU A 97 19.32 1.90 -3.09
N LEU A 98 19.28 3.00 -2.35
CA LEU A 98 18.58 4.22 -2.73
C LEU A 98 19.56 5.19 -3.39
N VAL A 99 19.42 5.36 -4.68
CA VAL A 99 20.18 6.36 -5.44
C VAL A 99 19.50 7.71 -5.27
N THR A 100 20.22 8.65 -4.67
CA THR A 100 19.77 10.04 -4.56
C THR A 100 19.81 10.72 -5.92
N GLU A 101 19.11 11.83 -6.02
CA GLU A 101 18.93 12.64 -7.23
C GLU A 101 20.22 12.78 -8.03
N ASP A 102 20.18 12.38 -9.30
CA ASP A 102 21.24 12.62 -10.29
C ASP A 102 20.82 13.81 -11.15
N LEU A 103 20.99 14.99 -10.59
CA LEU A 103 20.65 16.24 -11.28
C LEU A 103 21.63 16.56 -12.42
N PRO A 104 21.15 16.93 -13.60
CA PRO A 104 19.77 17.28 -13.96
C PRO A 104 18.95 16.11 -14.52
N ARG A 105 19.51 14.91 -14.69
CA ARG A 105 18.91 13.80 -15.43
C ARG A 105 17.72 13.18 -14.69
N TYR A 106 17.85 12.96 -13.37
CA TYR A 106 16.83 12.35 -12.54
C TYR A 106 16.57 13.22 -11.30
N PRO A 107 15.60 14.16 -11.35
CA PRO A 107 15.28 15.03 -10.22
C PRO A 107 14.45 14.33 -9.13
N TYR A 108 14.41 13.02 -9.13
CA TYR A 108 13.67 12.16 -8.21
C TYR A 108 14.55 10.98 -7.77
N LYS A 109 14.10 10.28 -6.74
CA LYS A 109 14.84 9.13 -6.21
C LYS A 109 14.62 7.89 -7.06
N ARG A 110 15.66 7.07 -7.14
CA ARG A 110 15.65 5.75 -7.78
C ARG A 110 16.23 4.73 -6.83
N ALA A 111 15.89 3.47 -7.00
CA ALA A 111 16.42 2.41 -6.18
C ALA A 111 16.82 1.19 -7.00
N ARG A 112 17.76 0.44 -6.44
CA ARG A 112 17.85 -0.99 -6.69
C ARG A 112 16.94 -1.65 -5.66
N ALA A 113 16.03 -2.49 -6.11
CA ALA A 113 15.05 -3.14 -5.25
C ALA A 113 14.97 -4.63 -5.57
N THR A 114 14.86 -5.45 -4.52
CA THR A 114 14.68 -6.90 -4.64
C THR A 114 13.24 -7.24 -4.28
N ARG A 115 12.59 -8.03 -5.12
CA ARG A 115 11.25 -8.55 -4.85
C ARG A 115 11.26 -9.42 -3.60
N LEU A 116 10.25 -9.26 -2.78
CA LEU A 116 9.99 -10.08 -1.60
C LEU A 116 8.76 -10.96 -1.87
N ASP A 117 8.99 -12.26 -1.89
CA ASP A 117 7.90 -13.23 -2.00
C ASP A 117 7.33 -13.56 -0.63
N GLU A 118 6.03 -13.79 -0.59
CA GLU A 118 5.36 -14.29 0.60
C GLU A 118 5.84 -15.71 0.93
N LEU A 119 5.76 -16.06 2.21
CA LEU A 119 5.99 -17.44 2.61
C LEU A 119 4.91 -18.34 1.99
N ASP A 120 5.33 -19.45 1.40
CA ASP A 120 4.43 -20.46 0.84
C ASP A 120 3.77 -21.28 1.97
N VAL A 121 2.83 -20.63 2.67
CA VAL A 121 2.07 -21.21 3.77
C VAL A 121 0.59 -20.90 3.62
N SER A 122 -0.26 -21.89 3.86
CA SER A 122 -1.69 -21.70 3.77
C SER A 122 -2.26 -21.04 5.04
N VAL A 123 -3.19 -20.12 4.84
CA VAL A 123 -4.03 -19.57 5.90
C VAL A 123 -5.21 -20.51 6.11
N ALA A 124 -5.53 -20.84 7.36
CA ALA A 124 -6.67 -21.70 7.68
C ALA A 124 -8.00 -21.05 7.27
N ASP A 125 -8.96 -21.84 6.79
CA ASP A 125 -10.27 -21.34 6.38
C ASP A 125 -11.00 -20.60 7.52
N GLY A 126 -10.79 -21.02 8.77
CA GLY A 126 -11.31 -20.35 9.96
C GLY A 126 -10.75 -18.92 10.11
N ASP A 127 -9.45 -18.73 9.93
CA ASP A 127 -8.80 -17.41 10.02
C ASP A 127 -9.27 -16.50 8.88
N ARG A 128 -9.38 -17.04 7.67
CA ARG A 128 -9.95 -16.30 6.51
C ARG A 128 -11.39 -15.87 6.78
N ALA A 129 -12.23 -16.77 7.29
CA ALA A 129 -13.62 -16.45 7.62
C ALA A 129 -13.72 -15.41 8.75
N ALA A 130 -12.84 -15.49 9.76
CA ALA A 130 -12.76 -14.51 10.84
C ALA A 130 -12.37 -13.12 10.32
N LEU A 131 -11.39 -13.02 9.39
CA LEU A 131 -11.03 -11.75 8.77
C LEU A 131 -12.20 -11.15 7.98
N VAL A 132 -12.93 -11.96 7.19
CA VAL A 132 -14.13 -11.49 6.48
C VAL A 132 -15.17 -10.94 7.45
N ALA A 133 -15.43 -11.66 8.55
CA ALA A 133 -16.37 -11.22 9.57
C ALA A 133 -15.94 -9.91 10.24
N ALA A 134 -14.67 -9.80 10.64
CA ALA A 134 -14.11 -8.58 11.24
C ALA A 134 -14.20 -7.37 10.28
N ALA A 135 -13.82 -7.55 9.01
CA ALA A 135 -13.92 -6.51 7.99
C ALA A 135 -15.37 -6.09 7.76
N THR A 136 -16.30 -7.05 7.67
CA THR A 136 -17.74 -6.77 7.48
C THR A 136 -18.32 -5.97 8.65
N MET A 137 -18.00 -6.36 9.88
CA MET A 137 -18.44 -5.63 11.09
C MET A 137 -17.86 -4.20 11.11
N PHE A 138 -16.58 -4.05 10.80
CA PHE A 138 -15.94 -2.74 10.77
C PHE A 138 -16.53 -1.84 9.69
N VAL A 139 -16.73 -2.35 8.47
CA VAL A 139 -17.37 -1.62 7.37
C VAL A 139 -18.80 -1.21 7.73
N ALA A 140 -19.57 -2.09 8.39
CA ALA A 140 -20.91 -1.75 8.85
C ALA A 140 -20.92 -0.59 9.86
N GLU A 141 -19.90 -0.51 10.71
CA GLU A 141 -19.76 0.61 11.64
C GLU A 141 -19.35 1.91 10.91
N VAL A 142 -18.38 1.84 9.98
CA VAL A 142 -17.97 2.98 9.15
C VAL A 142 -19.17 3.55 8.38
N LYS A 143 -20.02 2.69 7.80
CA LYS A 143 -21.21 3.10 7.04
C LYS A 143 -22.25 3.86 7.86
N LYS A 144 -22.26 3.78 9.16
CA LYS A 144 -23.14 4.63 10.01
C LYS A 144 -22.70 6.10 9.97
N HIS A 145 -21.42 6.35 9.73
CA HIS A 145 -20.83 7.70 9.69
C HIS A 145 -20.63 8.20 8.24
N ASP A 146 -20.33 7.28 7.33
CA ASP A 146 -20.21 7.53 5.89
C ASP A 146 -20.99 6.47 5.10
N PRO A 147 -22.27 6.71 4.79
CA PRO A 147 -23.10 5.78 4.03
C PRO A 147 -22.59 5.49 2.60
N THR A 148 -21.69 6.36 2.07
CA THR A 148 -21.14 6.20 0.72
C THR A 148 -19.92 5.31 0.67
N PHE A 149 -19.38 4.95 1.83
CA PHE A 149 -18.19 4.10 1.91
C PHE A 149 -18.46 2.71 1.31
N GLU A 150 -17.65 2.31 0.35
CA GLU A 150 -17.70 0.98 -0.27
C GLU A 150 -16.32 0.34 -0.27
N LEU A 151 -16.21 -0.87 0.26
CA LEU A 151 -15.03 -1.69 0.14
C LEU A 151 -15.18 -2.58 -1.09
N GLN A 152 -14.45 -2.24 -2.15
CA GLN A 152 -14.41 -3.07 -3.36
C GLN A 152 -13.54 -4.30 -3.12
N MET A 153 -14.10 -5.47 -3.34
CA MET A 153 -13.44 -6.75 -3.14
C MET A 153 -13.43 -7.55 -4.44
N PRO A 154 -12.31 -8.19 -4.80
CA PRO A 154 -12.30 -9.18 -5.86
C PRO A 154 -13.29 -10.33 -5.57
N THR A 155 -13.72 -11.04 -6.60
CA THR A 155 -14.75 -12.09 -6.45
C THR A 155 -14.33 -13.23 -5.54
N GLN A 156 -13.05 -13.63 -5.55
CA GLN A 156 -12.50 -14.71 -4.72
C GLN A 156 -11.04 -14.39 -4.34
N PRO A 157 -10.81 -13.42 -3.45
CA PRO A 157 -9.45 -13.08 -3.03
C PRO A 157 -8.85 -14.23 -2.21
N THR A 158 -7.54 -14.43 -2.34
CA THR A 158 -6.80 -15.24 -1.38
C THR A 158 -6.88 -14.60 0.01
N ALA A 159 -6.57 -15.34 1.06
CA ALA A 159 -6.55 -14.77 2.41
C ALA A 159 -5.49 -13.67 2.55
N SER A 160 -4.36 -13.82 1.82
CA SER A 160 -3.30 -12.83 1.73
C SER A 160 -3.79 -11.53 1.07
N ALA A 161 -4.37 -11.62 -0.14
CA ALA A 161 -4.94 -10.48 -0.85
C ALA A 161 -6.05 -9.79 -0.04
N LEU A 162 -6.90 -10.56 0.64
CA LEU A 162 -7.92 -10.02 1.53
C LEU A 162 -7.32 -9.20 2.67
N ALA A 163 -6.25 -9.71 3.31
CA ALA A 163 -5.56 -8.98 4.37
C ALA A 163 -4.95 -7.67 3.84
N ASP A 164 -4.34 -7.69 2.66
CA ASP A 164 -3.73 -6.52 2.01
C ASP A 164 -4.79 -5.46 1.66
N ILE A 165 -5.92 -5.86 1.10
CA ILE A 165 -7.05 -4.96 0.80
C ILE A 165 -7.62 -4.36 2.09
N CYS A 166 -7.83 -5.16 3.12
CA CYS A 166 -8.31 -4.67 4.42
C CYS A 166 -7.29 -3.73 5.07
N ALA A 167 -6.00 -4.04 5.02
CA ALA A 167 -4.95 -3.17 5.54
C ALA A 167 -4.96 -1.81 4.84
N PHE A 168 -5.05 -1.80 3.51
CA PHE A 168 -5.04 -0.57 2.73
C PHE A 168 -6.25 0.32 3.00
N HIS A 169 -7.46 -0.25 3.01
CA HIS A 169 -8.70 0.52 3.06
C HIS A 169 -9.22 0.77 4.49
N LEU A 170 -8.93 -0.12 5.44
CA LEU A 170 -9.56 -0.09 6.75
C LEU A 170 -8.61 0.25 7.90
N VAL A 171 -7.31 -0.02 7.76
CA VAL A 171 -6.33 0.34 8.79
C VAL A 171 -5.97 1.82 8.65
N VAL A 172 -6.23 2.61 9.69
CA VAL A 172 -6.03 4.08 9.66
C VAL A 172 -4.56 4.44 9.89
N ASP A 173 -3.90 3.80 10.85
CA ASP A 173 -2.52 4.11 11.22
C ASP A 173 -1.55 3.63 10.14
N SER A 174 -0.82 4.57 9.53
CA SER A 174 0.14 4.28 8.47
C SER A 174 1.38 3.52 8.96
N ALA A 175 1.77 3.67 10.23
CA ALA A 175 2.86 2.89 10.80
C ALA A 175 2.45 1.41 10.93
N VAL A 176 1.21 1.16 11.35
CA VAL A 176 0.66 -0.21 11.39
C VAL A 176 0.53 -0.79 9.98
N ARG A 177 0.06 0.01 9.00
CA ARG A 177 0.04 -0.43 7.59
C ARG A 177 1.43 -0.81 7.09
N GLN A 178 2.46 -0.05 7.46
CA GLN A 178 3.83 -0.37 7.08
C GLN A 178 4.30 -1.70 7.69
N LEU A 179 4.04 -1.96 8.96
CA LEU A 179 4.35 -3.24 9.61
C LEU A 179 3.62 -4.42 8.95
N ILE A 180 2.35 -4.23 8.52
CA ILE A 180 1.59 -5.24 7.80
C ILE A 180 2.18 -5.49 6.40
N LEU A 181 2.67 -4.44 5.71
CA LEU A 181 3.35 -4.61 4.42
C LEU A 181 4.65 -5.39 4.56
N GLU A 182 5.41 -5.18 5.64
CA GLU A 182 6.69 -5.84 5.93
C GLU A 182 6.55 -7.33 6.28
N GLU A 183 5.35 -7.74 6.75
CA GLU A 183 5.11 -9.13 7.15
C GLU A 183 4.89 -10.03 5.93
N LEU A 184 5.76 -11.03 5.74
CA LEU A 184 5.72 -11.97 4.63
C LEU A 184 4.94 -13.25 4.93
N ASP A 185 4.65 -13.55 6.21
CA ASP A 185 3.78 -14.66 6.56
C ASP A 185 2.31 -14.24 6.48
N PRO A 186 1.52 -14.76 5.51
CA PRO A 186 0.13 -14.36 5.35
C PRO A 186 -0.75 -14.70 6.57
N ARG A 187 -0.36 -15.70 7.39
CA ARG A 187 -1.10 -16.06 8.62
C ARG A 187 -0.93 -14.99 9.69
N ILE A 188 0.29 -14.47 9.85
CA ILE A 188 0.58 -13.38 10.79
C ILE A 188 -0.08 -12.10 10.30
N ARG A 189 0.02 -11.79 9.02
CA ARG A 189 -0.60 -10.60 8.42
C ARG A 189 -2.11 -10.56 8.60
N VAL A 190 -2.81 -11.69 8.38
CA VAL A 190 -4.25 -11.82 8.64
C VAL A 190 -4.59 -11.47 10.10
N ARG A 191 -3.81 -11.98 11.06
CA ARG A 191 -4.01 -11.69 12.48
C ARG A 191 -3.76 -10.22 12.80
N MET A 192 -2.67 -9.64 12.29
CA MET A 192 -2.37 -8.21 12.50
C MET A 192 -3.51 -7.32 12.03
N VAL A 193 -4.10 -7.61 10.87
CA VAL A 193 -5.25 -6.86 10.35
C VAL A 193 -6.47 -7.04 11.25
N MET A 194 -6.81 -8.27 11.66
CA MET A 194 -7.95 -8.52 12.56
C MET A 194 -7.79 -7.79 13.88
N ASP A 195 -6.60 -7.87 14.50
CA ASP A 195 -6.32 -7.21 15.78
C ASP A 195 -6.46 -5.69 15.65
N GLN A 196 -5.95 -5.12 14.57
CA GLN A 196 -6.07 -3.68 14.34
C GLN A 196 -7.51 -3.24 14.08
N LEU A 197 -8.29 -4.00 13.32
CA LEU A 197 -9.72 -3.71 13.12
C LEU A 197 -10.49 -3.78 14.44
N ALA A 198 -10.18 -4.77 15.31
CA ALA A 198 -10.79 -4.87 16.63
C ALA A 198 -10.47 -3.66 17.53
N VAL A 199 -9.21 -3.21 17.52
CA VAL A 199 -8.78 -2.01 18.28
C VAL A 199 -9.51 -0.77 17.79
N GLN A 200 -9.55 -0.54 16.48
CA GLN A 200 -10.21 0.62 15.85
C GLN A 200 -11.72 0.59 16.10
N HIS A 201 -12.36 -0.57 15.94
CA HIS A 201 -13.80 -0.73 16.22
C HIS A 201 -14.12 -0.42 17.69
N GLY A 202 -13.31 -0.93 18.61
CA GLY A 202 -13.45 -0.62 20.04
C GLY A 202 -13.29 0.88 20.35
N ALA A 203 -12.45 1.60 19.63
CA ALA A 203 -12.30 3.05 19.76
C ALA A 203 -13.57 3.79 19.28
N MET A 204 -14.08 3.45 18.09
CA MET A 204 -15.31 4.04 17.53
C MET A 204 -16.51 3.87 18.45
N LEU A 205 -16.68 2.68 19.05
CA LEU A 205 -17.77 2.42 19.98
C LEU A 205 -17.66 3.22 21.28
N ARG A 206 -16.46 3.53 21.77
CA ARG A 206 -16.25 4.38 22.94
C ARG A 206 -16.58 5.84 22.65
N GLU A 207 -16.17 6.34 21.51
CA GLU A 207 -16.48 7.72 21.07
C GLU A 207 -17.98 7.94 20.91
N ALA A 208 -18.68 6.98 20.27
CA ALA A 208 -20.13 7.01 20.13
C ALA A 208 -20.87 7.07 21.49
N LYS A 209 -20.40 6.33 22.50
CA LYS A 209 -20.97 6.36 23.86
C LYS A 209 -20.67 7.66 24.60
N GLY A 210 -19.47 8.24 24.40
CA GLY A 210 -19.09 9.52 25.01
C GLY A 210 -19.90 10.71 24.49
N THR A 211 -20.29 10.66 23.21
CA THR A 211 -21.11 11.73 22.57
C THR A 211 -22.57 11.73 23.04
N VAL A 212 -23.09 10.59 23.51
CA VAL A 212 -24.49 10.45 23.99
C VAL A 212 -24.65 10.93 25.46
N LEU A 213 -23.55 11.12 26.19
CA LEU A 213 -23.57 11.48 27.61
C LEU A 213 -23.31 12.98 27.89
N ASN A 214 -23.17 13.83 26.87
CA ASN A 214 -23.09 15.29 26.92
C ASN A 214 -24.27 15.90 26.15
#